data_b326119c71d367c6947a9f06a81c5da0
#
_entry.id   b326119c71d367c6947a9f06a81c5da0
#
_cell.length_a   1.000
_cell.length_b   1.000
_cell.length_c   1.000
_cell.angle_alpha   90.00
_cell.angle_beta   90.00
_cell.angle_gamma   90.00
#
_symmetry.space_group_name_H-M   'P 1'
#
loop_
_entity.id
_entity.type
_entity.pdbx_description
1 polymer ?
#
loop_
_entity_poly.entity_id
_entity_poly.type
_entity_poly.pdbx_seq_one_letter_code
_entity_poly.pdbx_strand_id
1 'polypeptide(L)'
;GGGSWLASSDQRIKKNINPYNRGMVDLKTISPVTYQYNGQYGSKDDGKTYSGFVAQSLIGTSFEDMVVPYNYEGTELYAVNTTELIFALLNAVKELEVRISVLESA
;
A
#
# COMPACT_ATOMS: atom_id res chain seq x y z
N GLY A 1 12.15 -16.25 -3.43
CA GLY A 1 12.93 -16.00 -4.55
C GLY A 1 12.55 -14.73 -5.24
N GLY A 2 13.55 -13.95 -5.54
CA GLY A 2 13.35 -12.65 -6.13
C GLY A 2 12.40 -12.71 -7.31
N GLY A 3 11.32 -12.03 -7.20
CA GLY A 3 10.36 -11.92 -8.27
C GLY A 3 9.29 -12.98 -8.32
N SER A 4 9.29 -13.93 -7.41
CA SER A 4 8.17 -14.86 -7.34
C SER A 4 6.96 -14.18 -6.75
N TRP A 5 5.92 -14.07 -7.55
CA TRP A 5 4.65 -13.47 -7.14
C TRP A 5 3.59 -14.53 -6.81
N LEU A 6 3.96 -15.80 -6.93
CA LEU A 6 3.04 -16.90 -6.66
C LEU A 6 3.06 -17.23 -5.18
N ALA A 7 1.87 -17.24 -4.58
CA ALA A 7 1.66 -17.73 -3.24
C ALA A 7 0.53 -18.74 -3.29
N SER A 8 0.63 -19.79 -2.49
CA SER A 8 -0.43 -20.77 -2.42
C SER A 8 -1.71 -20.10 -1.89
N SER A 9 -2.82 -20.30 -2.60
CA SER A 9 -4.10 -19.67 -2.30
C SER A 9 -5.27 -20.67 -2.27
N ASP A 10 -4.94 -21.94 -2.14
CA ASP A 10 -5.94 -22.98 -2.08
C ASP A 10 -6.77 -22.85 -0.78
N GLN A 11 -8.11 -22.92 -0.91
CA GLN A 11 -8.97 -22.76 0.26
C GLN A 11 -8.71 -23.81 1.34
N ARG A 12 -8.16 -24.97 0.97
CA ARG A 12 -7.89 -26.06 1.93
C ARG A 12 -6.81 -25.71 2.94
N ILE A 13 -5.97 -24.72 2.65
CA ILE A 13 -4.91 -24.27 3.57
C ILE A 13 -5.22 -22.93 4.22
N LYS A 14 -6.41 -22.37 3.99
CA LYS A 14 -6.83 -21.09 4.55
C LYS A 14 -7.94 -21.30 5.57
N LYS A 15 -7.97 -20.45 6.58
CA LYS A 15 -9.03 -20.43 7.59
C LYS A 15 -9.42 -19.00 7.89
N ASN A 16 -10.56 -18.81 8.56
CA ASN A 16 -11.06 -17.47 8.97
C ASN A 16 -11.14 -16.52 7.79
N ILE A 17 -11.71 -17.02 6.69
CA ILE A 17 -11.81 -16.22 5.45
C ILE A 17 -12.93 -15.20 5.64
N ASN A 18 -12.58 -13.92 5.55
CA ASN A 18 -13.50 -12.81 5.69
C ASN A 18 -13.32 -11.83 4.53
N PRO A 19 -14.35 -11.05 4.19
CA PRO A 19 -14.20 -10.01 3.18
C PRO A 19 -13.14 -8.98 3.59
N TYR A 20 -12.40 -8.50 2.61
CA TYR A 20 -11.46 -7.38 2.79
C TYR A 20 -12.26 -6.08 2.81
N ASN A 21 -12.08 -5.27 3.83
CA ASN A 21 -12.96 -4.13 4.10
C ASN A 21 -12.43 -2.76 3.70
N ARG A 22 -11.14 -2.63 3.42
CA ARG A 22 -10.59 -1.32 3.04
C ARG A 22 -10.99 -0.97 1.61
N GLY A 23 -11.32 0.29 1.38
CA GLY A 23 -11.76 0.77 0.07
C GLY A 23 -11.55 2.28 -0.07
N MET A 24 -12.51 2.97 -0.67
CA MET A 24 -12.40 4.39 -1.00
C MET A 24 -12.13 5.27 0.22
N VAL A 25 -12.84 5.05 1.32
CA VAL A 25 -12.68 5.86 2.54
C VAL A 25 -11.25 5.79 3.05
N ASP A 26 -10.66 4.59 3.02
CA ASP A 26 -9.29 4.36 3.46
C ASP A 26 -8.28 5.02 2.50
N LEU A 27 -8.49 4.84 1.20
CA LEU A 27 -7.59 5.40 0.18
C LEU A 27 -7.52 6.93 0.24
N LYS A 28 -8.60 7.59 0.64
CA LYS A 28 -8.65 9.05 0.72
C LYS A 28 -7.76 9.60 1.85
N THR A 29 -7.29 8.76 2.76
CA THR A 29 -6.43 9.19 3.87
C THR A 29 -4.96 9.19 3.53
N ILE A 30 -4.57 8.64 2.38
CA ILE A 30 -3.17 8.53 1.98
C ILE A 30 -2.94 9.23 0.66
N SER A 31 -1.70 9.71 0.45
CA SER A 31 -1.34 10.44 -0.77
C SER A 31 0.00 9.94 -1.30
N PRO A 32 0.04 9.47 -2.54
CA PRO A 32 1.31 9.12 -3.16
C PRO A 32 2.12 10.37 -3.47
N VAL A 33 3.43 10.22 -3.49
CA VAL A 33 4.36 11.30 -3.77
C VAL A 33 5.41 10.83 -4.76
N THR A 34 6.12 11.78 -5.35
CA THR A 34 7.38 11.51 -6.01
C THR A 34 8.51 11.97 -5.11
N TYR A 35 9.66 11.30 -5.19
CA TYR A 35 10.79 11.61 -4.34
C TYR A 35 12.11 11.22 -4.99
N GLN A 36 13.19 11.73 -4.43
CA GLN A 36 14.55 11.33 -4.75
C GLN A 36 15.24 10.90 -3.46
N TYR A 37 16.21 10.01 -3.55
CA TYR A 37 17.02 9.65 -2.39
C TYR A 37 18.09 10.70 -2.16
N ASN A 38 18.42 10.94 -0.89
CA ASN A 38 19.34 12.00 -0.48
C ASN A 38 20.76 11.53 -0.16
N GLY A 39 21.03 10.24 -0.31
CA GLY A 39 22.34 9.65 -0.05
C GLY A 39 22.63 9.30 1.40
N GLN A 40 21.69 9.56 2.31
CA GLN A 40 21.86 9.23 3.72
C GLN A 40 21.39 7.81 4.03
N TYR A 41 21.91 7.22 5.10
CA TYR A 41 21.52 5.90 5.61
C TYR A 41 21.56 4.80 4.54
N GLY A 42 22.59 4.79 3.72
CA GLY A 42 22.79 3.78 2.70
C GLY A 42 21.97 3.99 1.42
N SER A 43 21.17 5.03 1.36
CA SER A 43 20.46 5.39 0.13
C SER A 43 21.43 5.98 -0.89
N LYS A 44 21.08 5.90 -2.16
CA LYS A 44 21.91 6.40 -3.24
C LYS A 44 21.30 7.65 -3.84
N ASP A 45 22.03 8.77 -3.76
CA ASP A 45 21.66 10.01 -4.44
C ASP A 45 22.03 9.89 -5.92
N ASP A 46 21.13 9.28 -6.70
CA ASP A 46 21.36 9.00 -8.11
C ASP A 46 20.66 9.99 -9.05
N GLY A 47 20.02 11.02 -8.49
CA GLY A 47 19.29 12.01 -9.27
C GLY A 47 18.00 11.51 -9.89
N LYS A 48 17.62 10.25 -9.66
CA LYS A 48 16.39 9.68 -10.22
C LYS A 48 15.19 10.02 -9.36
N THR A 49 14.04 10.15 -10.00
CA THR A 49 12.77 10.39 -9.34
C THR A 49 11.97 9.08 -9.28
N TYR A 50 11.48 8.79 -8.11
CA TYR A 50 10.69 7.59 -7.81
C TYR A 50 9.29 7.99 -7.35
N SER A 51 8.35 7.08 -7.44
CA SER A 51 6.99 7.29 -6.95
C SER A 51 6.71 6.32 -5.81
N GLY A 52 5.97 6.78 -4.81
CA GLY A 52 5.61 5.94 -3.67
C GLY A 52 5.00 6.75 -2.55
N PHE A 53 5.25 6.34 -1.32
CA PHE A 53 4.75 6.98 -0.12
C PHE A 53 5.89 7.30 0.83
N VAL A 54 5.75 8.39 1.57
CA VAL A 54 6.58 8.62 2.76
C VAL A 54 6.01 7.76 3.88
N ALA A 55 6.82 6.86 4.45
CA ALA A 55 6.36 5.90 5.45
C ALA A 55 5.63 6.58 6.62
N GLN A 56 6.18 7.68 7.13
CA GLN A 56 5.59 8.39 8.26
C GLN A 56 4.20 8.95 7.95
N SER A 57 3.88 9.20 6.68
CA SER A 57 2.56 9.70 6.30
C SER A 57 1.46 8.63 6.41
N LEU A 58 1.83 7.37 6.52
CA LEU A 58 0.90 6.25 6.65
C LEU A 58 0.60 5.91 8.12
N ILE A 59 1.44 6.37 9.05
CA ILE A 59 1.24 6.13 10.47
C ILE A 59 0.00 6.88 10.93
N GLY A 60 -0.88 6.19 11.68
CA GLY A 60 -2.16 6.74 12.12
C GLY A 60 -3.28 6.59 11.10
N THR A 61 -3.01 6.07 9.90
CA THR A 61 -4.03 5.75 8.91
C THR A 61 -4.37 4.26 8.97
N SER A 62 -5.43 3.85 8.26
CA SER A 62 -5.78 2.43 8.16
C SER A 62 -4.76 1.61 7.35
N PHE A 63 -3.79 2.25 6.72
CA PHE A 63 -2.69 1.60 6.00
C PHE A 63 -1.38 1.60 6.78
N GLU A 64 -1.41 1.84 8.08
CA GLU A 64 -0.22 1.81 8.92
C GLU A 64 0.50 0.45 8.85
N ASP A 65 -0.25 -0.64 8.60
CA ASP A 65 0.31 -1.97 8.45
C ASP A 65 1.22 -2.13 7.22
N MET A 66 1.20 -1.18 6.29
CA MET A 66 2.13 -1.16 5.16
C MET A 66 3.52 -0.69 5.55
N VAL A 67 3.68 -0.08 6.71
CA VAL A 67 4.97 0.43 7.20
C VAL A 67 5.76 -0.72 7.82
N VAL A 68 6.97 -0.94 7.33
CA VAL A 68 7.85 -2.03 7.79
C VAL A 68 9.13 -1.42 8.34
N PRO A 69 9.36 -1.50 9.66
CA PRO A 69 10.61 -1.00 10.23
C PRO A 69 11.78 -1.90 9.85
N TYR A 70 12.93 -1.29 9.68
CA TYR A 70 14.18 -2.02 9.49
C TYR A 70 15.33 -1.23 10.13
N ASN A 71 16.45 -1.92 10.39
CA ASN A 71 17.60 -1.31 11.04
C ASN A 71 18.73 -1.09 10.03
N TYR A 72 19.30 0.10 10.04
CA TYR A 72 20.50 0.43 9.31
C TYR A 72 21.54 0.95 10.29
N GLU A 73 22.56 0.13 10.57
CA GLU A 73 23.69 0.49 11.44
C GLU A 73 23.25 1.13 12.75
N GLY A 74 22.25 0.53 13.42
CA GLY A 74 21.75 1.00 14.70
C GLY A 74 20.64 2.03 14.65
N THR A 75 20.28 2.53 13.45
CA THR A 75 19.19 3.48 13.27
C THR A 75 17.99 2.77 12.68
N GLU A 76 16.82 2.93 13.30
CA GLU A 76 15.57 2.39 12.77
C GLU A 76 15.04 3.29 11.67
N LEU A 77 14.86 2.73 10.49
CA LEU A 77 14.24 3.37 9.34
C LEU A 77 12.95 2.62 8.99
N TYR A 78 12.19 3.14 8.04
CA TYR A 78 10.91 2.55 7.66
C TYR A 78 10.83 2.35 6.16
N ALA A 79 10.42 1.15 5.75
CA ALA A 79 10.07 0.82 4.39
C ALA A 79 8.54 0.77 4.26
N VAL A 80 8.05 0.71 3.05
CA VAL A 80 6.62 0.60 2.76
C VAL A 80 6.38 -0.59 1.84
N ASN A 81 5.44 -1.45 2.22
CA ASN A 81 4.96 -2.55 1.39
C ASN A 81 3.56 -2.18 0.88
N THR A 82 3.43 -1.93 -0.43
CA THR A 82 2.19 -1.43 -1.02
C THR A 82 1.23 -2.52 -1.49
N THR A 83 1.48 -3.78 -1.19
CA THR A 83 0.68 -4.91 -1.68
C THR A 83 -0.81 -4.77 -1.34
N GLU A 84 -1.13 -4.26 -0.14
CA GLU A 84 -2.51 -4.09 0.30
C GLU A 84 -3.32 -3.14 -0.59
N LEU A 85 -2.65 -2.22 -1.28
CA LEU A 85 -3.34 -1.23 -2.11
C LEU A 85 -4.10 -1.86 -3.27
N ILE A 86 -3.65 -2.99 -3.79
CA ILE A 86 -4.33 -3.68 -4.89
C ILE A 86 -5.75 -4.04 -4.46
N PHE A 87 -5.90 -4.57 -3.24
CA PHE A 87 -7.20 -5.01 -2.73
C PHE A 87 -8.10 -3.82 -2.40
N ALA A 88 -7.54 -2.78 -1.81
CA ALA A 88 -8.28 -1.55 -1.52
C ALA A 88 -8.75 -0.86 -2.80
N LEU A 89 -7.90 -0.82 -3.82
CA LEU A 89 -8.26 -0.25 -5.12
C LEU A 89 -9.36 -1.05 -5.80
N LEU A 90 -9.33 -2.39 -5.70
CA LEU A 90 -10.39 -3.23 -6.25
C LEU A 90 -11.73 -2.87 -5.61
N ASN A 91 -11.78 -2.74 -4.29
CA ASN A 91 -12.99 -2.35 -3.58
C ASN A 91 -13.44 -0.95 -3.97
N ALA A 92 -12.51 0.00 -4.08
CA ALA A 92 -12.83 1.37 -4.44
C ALA A 92 -13.44 1.46 -5.85
N VAL A 93 -12.93 0.69 -6.81
CA VAL A 93 -13.47 0.63 -8.16
C VAL A 93 -14.90 0.11 -8.12
N LYS A 94 -15.17 -0.95 -7.35
CA LYS A 94 -16.53 -1.49 -7.20
C LYS A 94 -17.48 -0.48 -6.55
N GLU A 95 -17.00 0.24 -5.52
CA GLU A 95 -17.78 1.27 -4.86
C GLU A 95 -18.15 2.39 -5.84
N LEU A 96 -17.20 2.82 -6.66
CA LEU A 96 -17.43 3.86 -7.67
C LEU A 96 -18.41 3.38 -8.73
N GLU A 97 -18.32 2.11 -9.17
CA GLU A 97 -19.24 1.52 -10.11
C GLU A 97 -20.69 1.60 -9.59
N VAL A 98 -20.90 1.26 -8.32
CA VAL A 98 -22.21 1.35 -7.70
C VAL A 98 -22.72 2.80 -7.67
N ARG A 99 -21.85 3.74 -7.29
CA ARG A 99 -22.21 5.16 -7.22
C ARG A 99 -22.57 5.74 -8.60
N ILE A 100 -21.80 5.35 -9.61
CA ILE A 100 -22.07 5.77 -10.98
C ILE A 100 -23.41 5.19 -11.45
N SER A 101 -23.67 3.92 -11.19
CA SER A 101 -24.92 3.27 -11.56
C SER A 101 -26.13 3.96 -10.92
N VAL A 102 -26.01 4.36 -9.66
CA VAL A 102 -27.07 5.10 -8.96
C VAL A 102 -27.31 6.45 -9.63
N LEU A 103 -26.25 7.18 -9.99
CA LEU A 103 -26.38 8.48 -10.67
C LEU A 103 -26.98 8.34 -12.06
N GLU A 104 -26.62 7.29 -12.79
CA GLU A 104 -27.14 7.04 -14.13
C GLU A 104 -28.64 6.67 -14.13
N SER A 105 -29.11 6.08 -13.04
CA SER A 105 -30.52 5.68 -12.91
C SER A 105 -31.40 6.77 -12.31
N ALA A 106 -30.82 7.89 -11.95
CA ALA A 106 -31.57 9.01 -11.35
C ALA A 106 -32.33 9.84 -12.38
#